data_f83817db20363f7432cb4cde7d56e1bf
#
_entry.id   f83817db20363f7432cb4cde7d56e1bf
#
_cell.length_a   1.000
_cell.length_b   1.000
_cell.length_c   1.000
_cell.angle_alpha   90.00
_cell.angle_beta   90.00
_cell.angle_gamma   90.00
#
_symmetry.space_group_name_H-M   'P 1'
#
loop_
_entity.id
_entity.type
_entity.pdbx_description
1 polymer ?
#
loop_
_entity_poly.entity_id
_entity_poly.type
_entity_poly.pdbx_seq_one_letter_code
_entity_poly.pdbx_strand_id
1 'polypeptide(L)'
;MSRAKPIVRLLAVALLGGIAVLAYFAYAPIGDTAAHPFNHDRNAVWLEHRWLERKHSEAEMEALFAKLHRRGIGYAYPHLIPFDASGQLPPHDREQMRAFLACARRVAPELKLLPWIGGLRKGYKRQRPGSIELADLAQRQRMMAEARGLIDEGFDGVHLNVEPVDDDNVEFLALLRALRTAIGEHHVLSVAAVRPAPLGLPRAPNFAWSPDYYGRVAGVVDQIVIMAYDTALPTPSLYRRYVRWAARSVAGALDASGSDARVLMGIPTYEPYGFMHRRGVETPENALVGVVAGLRGLGAGGTFEGVALYAEWTTDESEWLAYERYWRNRPE
;
A
#
# COMPACT_ATOMS: atom_id res chain seq x y z
N MET A 1 -6.94 -62.27 8.38
CA MET A 1 -6.39 -61.55 7.21
C MET A 1 -7.20 -60.27 7.00
N SER A 2 -6.70 -59.33 7.31
CA SER A 2 -6.32 -57.93 7.08
C SER A 2 -7.52 -56.98 6.76
N ARG A 3 -8.18 -56.45 7.83
CA ARG A 3 -9.03 -55.23 7.74
C ARG A 3 -8.25 -53.94 7.42
N ALA A 4 -6.90 -54.03 7.29
CA ALA A 4 -6.02 -52.90 7.01
C ALA A 4 -6.10 -52.37 5.56
N LYS A 5 -6.35 -53.28 4.59
CA LYS A 5 -6.38 -52.90 3.15
C LYS A 5 -7.46 -51.86 2.78
N PRO A 6 -8.72 -51.93 3.27
CA PRO A 6 -9.72 -50.88 2.96
C PRO A 6 -9.42 -49.53 3.62
N ILE A 7 -8.87 -49.51 4.84
CA ILE A 7 -8.53 -48.27 5.55
C ILE A 7 -7.37 -47.55 4.80
N VAL A 8 -6.33 -48.27 4.39
CA VAL A 8 -5.22 -47.69 3.61
C VAL A 8 -5.71 -47.10 2.28
N ARG A 9 -6.62 -47.81 1.58
CA ARG A 9 -7.24 -47.27 0.34
C ARG A 9 -8.05 -46.00 0.60
N LEU A 10 -8.84 -45.97 1.67
CA LEU A 10 -9.63 -44.77 2.04
C LEU A 10 -8.74 -43.56 2.38
N LEU A 11 -7.66 -43.77 3.13
CA LEU A 11 -6.67 -42.74 3.44
C LEU A 11 -5.94 -42.24 2.20
N ALA A 12 -5.59 -43.16 1.27
CA ALA A 12 -4.97 -42.76 0.01
C ALA A 12 -5.90 -41.93 -0.87
N VAL A 13 -7.19 -42.28 -0.96
CA VAL A 13 -8.19 -41.50 -1.70
C VAL A 13 -8.39 -40.14 -1.04
N ALA A 14 -8.50 -40.08 0.27
CA ALA A 14 -8.62 -38.81 1.00
C ALA A 14 -7.38 -37.91 0.78
N LEU A 15 -6.18 -38.48 0.81
CA LEU A 15 -4.94 -37.74 0.56
C LEU A 15 -4.87 -37.22 -0.89
N LEU A 16 -5.19 -38.08 -1.89
CA LEU A 16 -5.23 -37.67 -3.28
C LEU A 16 -6.29 -36.58 -3.53
N GLY A 17 -7.46 -36.73 -2.92
CA GLY A 17 -8.51 -35.70 -2.93
C GLY A 17 -8.03 -34.37 -2.34
N GLY A 18 -7.36 -34.43 -1.21
CA GLY A 18 -6.75 -33.24 -0.56
C GLY A 18 -5.69 -32.57 -1.44
N ILE A 19 -4.82 -33.37 -2.05
CA ILE A 19 -3.80 -32.86 -3.00
C ILE A 19 -4.47 -32.23 -4.23
N ALA A 20 -5.50 -32.85 -4.79
CA ALA A 20 -6.23 -32.29 -5.93
C ALA A 20 -6.92 -30.96 -5.60
N VAL A 21 -7.52 -30.85 -4.42
CA VAL A 21 -8.12 -29.61 -3.92
C VAL A 21 -7.05 -28.53 -3.73
N LEU A 22 -5.93 -28.85 -3.11
CA LEU A 22 -4.81 -27.91 -2.94
C LEU A 22 -4.24 -27.46 -4.28
N ALA A 23 -4.06 -28.40 -5.23
CA ALA A 23 -3.61 -28.08 -6.57
C ALA A 23 -4.61 -27.18 -7.31
N TYR A 24 -5.90 -27.46 -7.18
CA TYR A 24 -6.94 -26.59 -7.74
C TYR A 24 -6.83 -25.15 -7.18
N PHE A 25 -6.75 -24.98 -5.87
CA PHE A 25 -6.58 -23.66 -5.29
C PHE A 25 -5.26 -22.99 -5.68
N ALA A 26 -4.19 -23.76 -5.85
CA ALA A 26 -2.88 -23.22 -6.21
C ALA A 26 -2.78 -22.78 -7.68
N TYR A 27 -3.54 -23.39 -8.59
CA TYR A 27 -3.36 -23.21 -10.04
C TYR A 27 -4.61 -22.78 -10.80
N ALA A 28 -5.83 -23.07 -10.30
CA ALA A 28 -7.04 -22.66 -11.01
C ALA A 28 -7.09 -21.12 -11.12
N PRO A 29 -7.30 -20.56 -12.31
CA PRO A 29 -7.38 -19.12 -12.51
C PRO A 29 -8.55 -18.54 -11.74
N ILE A 30 -8.38 -17.30 -11.28
CA ILE A 30 -9.46 -16.50 -10.68
C ILE A 30 -9.46 -15.12 -11.30
N GLY A 31 -10.62 -14.47 -11.23
CA GLY A 31 -10.85 -13.16 -11.81
C GLY A 31 -10.96 -13.24 -13.34
N ASP A 32 -11.46 -12.19 -13.89
CA ASP A 32 -11.54 -11.94 -15.32
C ASP A 32 -11.05 -10.53 -15.63
N THR A 33 -10.89 -10.24 -16.90
CA THR A 33 -10.42 -8.95 -17.40
C THR A 33 -11.57 -8.09 -17.95
N ALA A 34 -12.82 -8.44 -17.62
CA ALA A 34 -13.96 -7.66 -18.06
C ALA A 34 -13.97 -6.28 -17.41
N ALA A 35 -14.48 -5.30 -18.13
CA ALA A 35 -14.61 -3.94 -17.65
C ALA A 35 -15.35 -3.84 -16.31
N HIS A 36 -14.95 -2.87 -15.49
CA HIS A 36 -15.48 -2.66 -14.14
C HIS A 36 -15.58 -1.16 -13.81
N PRO A 37 -16.45 -0.76 -12.88
CA PRO A 37 -16.68 0.65 -12.55
C PRO A 37 -15.78 1.15 -11.39
N PHE A 38 -14.77 0.42 -10.94
CA PHE A 38 -14.08 0.68 -9.68
C PHE A 38 -12.97 1.73 -9.76
N ASN A 39 -12.53 2.09 -10.96
CA ASN A 39 -11.55 3.16 -11.12
C ASN A 39 -12.26 4.53 -11.13
N HIS A 40 -11.87 5.40 -10.22
CA HIS A 40 -12.36 6.77 -10.10
C HIS A 40 -11.27 7.82 -10.36
N ASP A 41 -10.14 7.42 -10.96
CA ASP A 41 -8.94 8.24 -11.18
C ASP A 41 -8.40 8.88 -9.88
N ARG A 42 -8.58 8.18 -8.76
CA ARG A 42 -8.04 8.51 -7.43
C ARG A 42 -6.96 7.52 -7.02
N ASN A 43 -6.16 7.12 -7.98
CA ASN A 43 -5.04 6.20 -7.77
C ASN A 43 -3.85 6.95 -7.21
N ALA A 44 -2.90 6.19 -6.68
CA ALA A 44 -1.69 6.76 -6.10
C ALA A 44 -0.41 6.18 -6.72
N VAL A 45 0.71 6.86 -6.51
CA VAL A 45 2.04 6.37 -6.85
C VAL A 45 3.08 6.88 -5.88
N TRP A 46 4.01 6.01 -5.46
CA TRP A 46 5.20 6.44 -4.72
C TRP A 46 6.23 7.00 -5.69
N LEU A 47 6.78 8.18 -5.36
CA LEU A 47 7.82 8.86 -6.13
C LEU A 47 9.16 8.77 -5.43
N GLU A 48 10.22 8.67 -6.21
CA GLU A 48 11.59 8.59 -5.71
C GLU A 48 12.01 9.86 -4.95
N HIS A 49 12.86 9.70 -3.94
CA HIS A 49 13.38 10.82 -3.13
C HIS A 49 14.11 11.89 -3.96
N ARG A 50 14.71 11.50 -5.09
CA ARG A 50 15.41 12.44 -5.99
C ARG A 50 14.56 13.64 -6.41
N TRP A 51 13.26 13.49 -6.53
CA TRP A 51 12.37 14.58 -6.96
C TRP A 51 12.38 15.78 -6.00
N LEU A 52 12.65 15.55 -4.72
CA LEU A 52 12.70 16.59 -3.69
C LEU A 52 14.13 16.96 -3.26
N GLU A 53 15.14 16.12 -3.54
CA GLU A 53 16.49 16.30 -3.06
C GLU A 53 17.46 16.85 -4.11
N ARG A 54 17.15 16.68 -5.38
CA ARG A 54 18.01 17.11 -6.49
C ARG A 54 17.29 18.14 -7.35
N LYS A 55 18.07 19.07 -7.89
CA LYS A 55 17.53 20.00 -8.88
C LYS A 55 17.12 19.25 -10.15
N HIS A 56 15.87 19.42 -10.52
CA HIS A 56 15.30 18.94 -11.77
C HIS A 56 14.98 20.14 -12.66
N SER A 57 15.12 19.94 -13.97
CA SER A 57 14.63 20.93 -14.93
C SER A 57 13.10 21.03 -14.88
N GLU A 58 12.58 22.18 -15.24
CA GLU A 58 11.12 22.37 -15.36
C GLU A 58 10.49 21.34 -16.31
N ALA A 59 11.14 21.06 -17.44
CA ALA A 59 10.68 20.09 -18.41
C ALA A 59 10.58 18.65 -17.85
N GLU A 60 11.52 18.23 -16.98
CA GLU A 60 11.46 16.92 -16.33
C GLU A 60 10.27 16.84 -15.36
N MET A 61 10.06 17.89 -14.55
CA MET A 61 8.92 17.95 -13.62
C MET A 61 7.58 18.00 -14.37
N GLU A 62 7.48 18.79 -15.45
CA GLU A 62 6.30 18.84 -16.32
C GLU A 62 6.01 17.47 -16.94
N ALA A 63 7.01 16.78 -17.45
CA ALA A 63 6.84 15.45 -18.04
C ALA A 63 6.31 14.45 -17.01
N LEU A 64 6.85 14.47 -15.77
CA LEU A 64 6.35 13.65 -14.67
C LEU A 64 4.87 13.94 -14.40
N PHE A 65 4.51 15.18 -14.08
CA PHE A 65 3.15 15.51 -13.70
C PHE A 65 2.15 15.32 -14.83
N ALA A 66 2.52 15.62 -16.06
CA ALA A 66 1.70 15.31 -17.23
C ALA A 66 1.49 13.80 -17.42
N LYS A 67 2.53 12.97 -17.16
CA LYS A 67 2.40 11.50 -17.16
C LYS A 67 1.41 11.05 -16.08
N LEU A 68 1.57 11.51 -14.84
CA LEU A 68 0.70 11.14 -13.73
C LEU A 68 -0.76 11.55 -13.98
N HIS A 69 -0.98 12.78 -14.46
CA HIS A 69 -2.32 13.27 -14.82
C HIS A 69 -2.97 12.39 -15.89
N ARG A 70 -2.27 12.13 -17.01
CA ARG A 70 -2.80 11.25 -18.08
C ARG A 70 -3.12 9.84 -17.59
N ARG A 71 -2.36 9.32 -16.63
CA ARG A 71 -2.55 7.99 -16.03
C ARG A 71 -3.62 7.96 -14.92
N GLY A 72 -4.33 9.08 -14.64
CA GLY A 72 -5.38 9.14 -13.63
C GLY A 72 -4.86 8.91 -12.21
N ILE A 73 -3.67 9.45 -11.92
CA ILE A 73 -3.10 9.45 -10.57
C ILE A 73 -3.61 10.68 -9.83
N GLY A 74 -4.33 10.46 -8.74
CA GLY A 74 -4.89 11.50 -7.88
C GLY A 74 -4.02 11.82 -6.66
N TYR A 75 -3.09 10.92 -6.29
CA TYR A 75 -2.18 11.10 -5.17
C TYR A 75 -0.75 10.72 -5.57
N ALA A 76 0.22 11.49 -5.15
CA ALA A 76 1.62 11.11 -5.27
C ALA A 76 2.30 11.22 -3.91
N TYR A 77 3.15 10.24 -3.59
CA TYR A 77 3.89 10.14 -2.33
C TYR A 77 5.39 10.36 -2.58
N PRO A 78 5.84 11.62 -2.76
CA PRO A 78 7.26 11.89 -2.92
C PRO A 78 8.02 11.51 -1.65
N HIS A 79 9.02 10.63 -1.79
CA HIS A 79 9.78 10.10 -0.66
C HIS A 79 10.71 11.16 -0.08
N LEU A 80 10.59 11.40 1.21
CA LEU A 80 11.61 12.06 2.00
C LEU A 80 12.47 11.02 2.71
N ILE A 81 13.76 11.34 2.92
CA ILE A 81 14.67 10.48 3.68
C ILE A 81 14.04 10.21 5.07
N PRO A 82 14.12 8.97 5.58
CA PRO A 82 13.49 8.62 6.86
C PRO A 82 13.93 9.52 8.02
N PHE A 83 13.04 9.67 9.00
CA PHE A 83 13.36 10.35 10.25
C PHE A 83 14.61 9.78 10.89
N ASP A 84 15.45 10.65 11.43
CA ASP A 84 16.59 10.26 12.26
C ASP A 84 16.14 9.77 13.65
N ALA A 85 17.10 9.37 14.48
CA ALA A 85 16.83 8.88 15.84
C ALA A 85 16.25 9.97 16.77
N SER A 86 16.31 11.23 16.39
CA SER A 86 15.68 12.31 17.13
C SER A 86 14.22 12.55 16.70
N GLY A 87 13.81 12.05 15.54
CA GLY A 87 12.50 12.31 14.95
C GLY A 87 12.48 13.51 14.02
N GLN A 88 13.65 13.97 13.57
CA GLN A 88 13.78 15.04 12.58
C GLN A 88 13.95 14.47 11.19
N LEU A 89 13.42 15.16 10.18
CA LEU A 89 13.75 14.89 8.79
C LEU A 89 15.14 15.46 8.49
N PRO A 90 15.96 14.78 7.68
CA PRO A 90 17.20 15.35 7.18
C PRO A 90 16.94 16.68 6.46
N PRO A 91 17.93 17.58 6.40
CA PRO A 91 17.83 18.80 5.62
C PRO A 91 17.48 18.50 4.17
N HIS A 92 16.50 19.19 3.62
CA HIS A 92 16.04 19.05 2.24
C HIS A 92 16.13 20.37 1.49
N ASP A 93 16.20 20.31 0.15
CA ASP A 93 16.28 21.49 -0.71
C ASP A 93 14.90 22.16 -0.82
N ARG A 94 14.67 23.19 -0.02
CA ARG A 94 13.39 23.94 0.00
C ARG A 94 13.11 24.65 -1.33
N GLU A 95 14.13 25.08 -2.06
CA GLU A 95 13.95 25.71 -3.36
C GLU A 95 13.43 24.70 -4.38
N GLN A 96 14.06 23.52 -4.45
CA GLN A 96 13.61 22.42 -5.28
C GLN A 96 12.18 21.96 -4.90
N MET A 97 11.89 21.86 -3.62
CA MET A 97 10.57 21.45 -3.11
C MET A 97 9.48 22.44 -3.55
N ARG A 98 9.74 23.75 -3.46
CA ARG A 98 8.80 24.79 -3.94
C ARG A 98 8.62 24.75 -5.46
N ALA A 99 9.70 24.56 -6.21
CA ALA A 99 9.64 24.42 -7.66
C ALA A 99 8.80 23.19 -8.07
N PHE A 100 8.99 22.07 -7.39
CA PHE A 100 8.23 20.85 -7.59
C PHE A 100 6.74 21.05 -7.31
N LEU A 101 6.38 21.66 -6.18
CA LEU A 101 5.00 21.99 -5.82
C LEU A 101 4.37 22.96 -6.83
N ALA A 102 5.07 24.02 -7.23
CA ALA A 102 4.58 24.99 -8.20
C ALA A 102 4.31 24.35 -9.57
N CYS A 103 5.20 23.48 -10.03
CA CYS A 103 5.03 22.73 -11.28
C CYS A 103 3.81 21.79 -11.20
N ALA A 104 3.64 21.05 -10.10
CA ALA A 104 2.49 20.18 -9.88
C ALA A 104 1.17 20.95 -9.95
N ARG A 105 1.07 22.07 -9.24
CA ARG A 105 -0.14 22.93 -9.24
C ARG A 105 -0.50 23.45 -10.63
N ARG A 106 0.50 23.69 -11.47
CA ARG A 106 0.30 24.18 -12.84
C ARG A 106 -0.10 23.06 -13.80
N VAL A 107 0.53 21.88 -13.71
CA VAL A 107 0.37 20.80 -14.72
C VAL A 107 -0.72 19.80 -14.34
N ALA A 108 -0.87 19.53 -13.05
CA ALA A 108 -1.82 18.55 -12.50
C ALA A 108 -2.49 19.11 -11.23
N PRO A 109 -3.34 20.15 -11.32
CA PRO A 109 -3.88 20.87 -10.17
C PRO A 109 -4.70 20.01 -9.21
N GLU A 110 -5.30 18.92 -9.71
CA GLU A 110 -6.08 17.98 -8.89
C GLU A 110 -5.22 16.93 -8.16
N LEU A 111 -3.93 16.83 -8.52
CA LEU A 111 -3.00 15.88 -7.89
C LEU A 111 -2.66 16.34 -6.47
N LYS A 112 -2.93 15.49 -5.50
CA LYS A 112 -2.53 15.72 -4.10
C LYS A 112 -1.13 15.15 -3.86
N LEU A 113 -0.26 16.00 -3.33
CA LEU A 113 1.11 15.64 -2.97
C LEU A 113 1.19 15.42 -1.46
N LEU A 114 1.44 14.17 -1.07
CA LEU A 114 1.56 13.74 0.32
C LEU A 114 2.97 13.19 0.56
N PRO A 115 3.93 13.98 1.07
CA PRO A 115 5.28 13.48 1.31
C PRO A 115 5.27 12.18 2.08
N TRP A 116 6.01 11.18 1.57
CA TRP A 116 6.22 9.92 2.25
C TRP A 116 7.28 10.11 3.32
N ILE A 117 6.85 10.12 4.57
CA ILE A 117 7.66 10.25 5.76
C ILE A 117 7.56 8.98 6.62
N GLY A 118 8.51 8.77 7.51
CA GLY A 118 8.47 7.59 8.38
C GLY A 118 9.85 6.97 8.56
N GLY A 119 9.91 5.66 8.54
CA GLY A 119 11.15 4.89 8.64
C GLY A 119 11.00 3.57 9.39
N LEU A 120 12.12 2.87 9.61
CA LEU A 120 12.13 1.60 10.31
C LEU A 120 12.07 1.80 11.83
N ARG A 121 11.31 0.93 12.51
CA ARG A 121 11.30 0.87 13.98
C ARG A 121 12.66 0.45 14.52
N LYS A 122 13.03 1.07 15.62
CA LYS A 122 14.23 0.72 16.40
C LYS A 122 14.19 -0.76 16.82
N GLY A 123 15.30 -1.43 16.64
CA GLY A 123 15.47 -2.85 17.06
C GLY A 123 14.88 -3.89 16.09
N TYR A 124 14.26 -3.49 14.99
CA TYR A 124 13.63 -4.44 14.07
C TYR A 124 14.62 -5.29 13.26
N LYS A 125 15.71 -4.72 12.77
CA LYS A 125 16.76 -5.46 12.05
C LYS A 125 18.14 -5.08 12.59
N ARG A 126 18.94 -6.07 13.00
CA ARG A 126 20.32 -5.84 13.45
C ARG A 126 21.20 -5.15 12.39
N GLN A 127 20.92 -5.40 11.11
CA GLN A 127 21.71 -4.90 9.98
C GLN A 127 21.26 -3.52 9.46
N ARG A 128 20.07 -3.06 9.85
CA ARG A 128 19.54 -1.72 9.53
C ARG A 128 18.95 -1.15 10.82
N PRO A 129 19.71 -0.38 11.58
CA PRO A 129 19.18 0.26 12.78
C PRO A 129 18.03 1.20 12.38
N GLY A 130 16.81 0.83 12.78
CA GLY A 130 15.69 1.71 12.66
C GLY A 130 15.83 2.86 13.64
N SER A 131 15.25 4.00 13.33
CA SER A 131 15.32 5.23 14.10
C SER A 131 14.06 5.48 14.93
N ILE A 132 12.91 4.85 14.58
CA ILE A 132 11.61 5.19 15.16
C ILE A 132 11.34 4.39 16.43
N GLU A 133 11.18 5.10 17.56
CA GLU A 133 10.72 4.59 18.84
C GLU A 133 9.32 5.16 19.11
N LEU A 134 8.27 4.35 18.86
CA LEU A 134 6.89 4.82 18.92
C LEU A 134 6.46 5.34 20.31
N ALA A 135 7.09 4.82 21.39
CA ALA A 135 6.81 5.25 22.75
C ALA A 135 7.55 6.54 23.17
N ASP A 136 8.51 7.01 22.37
CA ASP A 136 9.27 8.22 22.68
C ASP A 136 8.44 9.49 22.38
N LEU A 137 7.95 10.12 23.42
CA LEU A 137 7.14 11.34 23.31
C LEU A 137 7.91 12.52 22.70
N ALA A 138 9.20 12.64 22.99
CA ALA A 138 10.02 13.74 22.45
C ALA A 138 10.27 13.55 20.96
N GLN A 139 10.51 12.30 20.52
CA GLN A 139 10.59 11.98 19.10
C GLN A 139 9.25 12.25 18.39
N ARG A 140 8.14 11.82 18.98
CA ARG A 140 6.79 12.07 18.43
C ARG A 140 6.51 13.56 18.27
N GLN A 141 6.86 14.38 19.25
CA GLN A 141 6.69 15.84 19.16
C GLN A 141 7.48 16.44 17.99
N ARG A 142 8.71 15.98 17.76
CA ARG A 142 9.51 16.44 16.61
C ARG A 142 8.92 15.99 15.29
N MET A 143 8.47 14.72 15.18
CA MET A 143 7.78 14.22 13.99
C MET A 143 6.52 15.05 13.68
N MET A 144 5.76 15.48 14.70
CA MET A 144 4.64 16.40 14.53
C MET A 144 5.07 17.75 13.96
N ALA A 145 6.15 18.32 14.48
CA ALA A 145 6.68 19.59 14.01
C ALA A 145 7.15 19.52 12.55
N GLU A 146 7.82 18.44 12.17
CA GLU A 146 8.23 18.18 10.79
C GLU A 146 7.02 18.05 9.86
N ALA A 147 6.02 17.25 10.25
CA ALA A 147 4.79 17.09 9.45
C ALA A 147 4.07 18.43 9.27
N ARG A 148 4.01 19.27 10.31
CA ARG A 148 3.46 20.63 10.23
C ARG A 148 4.26 21.50 9.28
N GLY A 149 5.59 21.44 9.35
CA GLY A 149 6.48 22.17 8.45
C GLY A 149 6.23 21.83 6.97
N LEU A 150 5.96 20.56 6.65
CA LEU A 150 5.62 20.14 5.29
C LEU A 150 4.27 20.74 4.82
N ILE A 151 3.29 20.85 5.70
CA ILE A 151 2.03 21.54 5.40
C ILE A 151 2.29 23.02 5.12
N ASP A 152 3.10 23.66 5.94
CA ASP A 152 3.44 25.07 5.79
C ASP A 152 4.25 25.36 4.50
N GLU A 153 4.97 24.37 3.95
CA GLU A 153 5.62 24.44 2.62
C GLU A 153 4.60 24.27 1.46
N GLY A 154 3.37 23.82 1.71
CA GLY A 154 2.28 23.75 0.72
C GLY A 154 1.90 22.36 0.23
N PHE A 155 2.28 21.29 0.95
CA PHE A 155 1.80 19.94 0.67
C PHE A 155 0.34 19.73 1.12
N ASP A 156 -0.37 18.81 0.48
CA ASP A 156 -1.80 18.55 0.75
C ASP A 156 -2.04 17.65 1.96
N GLY A 157 -0.98 17.15 2.57
CA GLY A 157 -1.01 16.23 3.69
C GLY A 157 0.30 15.49 3.85
N VAL A 158 0.28 14.34 4.51
CA VAL A 158 1.44 13.45 4.67
C VAL A 158 1.06 11.99 4.47
N HIS A 159 1.99 11.18 3.96
CA HIS A 159 1.89 9.73 3.86
C HIS A 159 2.89 9.08 4.81
N LEU A 160 2.40 8.54 5.93
CA LEU A 160 3.24 7.93 6.96
C LEU A 160 3.52 6.46 6.65
N ASN A 161 4.78 6.07 6.62
CA ASN A 161 5.22 4.69 6.55
C ASN A 161 6.19 4.36 7.68
N VAL A 162 5.71 3.69 8.72
CA VAL A 162 6.53 3.14 9.81
C VAL A 162 6.52 1.62 9.72
N GLU A 163 7.68 1.01 9.63
CA GLU A 163 7.81 -0.44 9.47
C GLU A 163 8.76 -1.09 10.48
N PRO A 164 8.31 -2.23 10.99
CA PRO A 164 6.96 -2.78 11.00
C PRO A 164 6.13 -2.22 12.14
N VAL A 165 4.82 -2.27 11.99
CA VAL A 165 3.89 -1.98 13.07
C VAL A 165 3.11 -3.24 13.40
N ASP A 166 3.13 -3.63 14.68
CA ASP A 166 2.38 -4.80 15.18
C ASP A 166 0.88 -4.55 15.14
N ASP A 167 0.11 -5.62 15.03
CA ASP A 167 -1.33 -5.58 15.27
C ASP A 167 -1.63 -5.04 16.68
N ASP A 168 -2.68 -4.27 16.83
CA ASP A 168 -3.10 -3.66 18.11
C ASP A 168 -2.11 -2.63 18.72
N ASN A 169 -1.17 -2.11 17.96
CA ASN A 169 -0.18 -1.17 18.46
C ASN A 169 -0.78 0.18 18.87
N VAL A 170 -0.90 0.40 20.17
CA VAL A 170 -1.50 1.63 20.74
C VAL A 170 -0.63 2.86 20.55
N GLU A 171 0.71 2.71 20.54
CA GLU A 171 1.64 3.80 20.36
C GLU A 171 1.62 4.33 18.91
N PHE A 172 1.41 3.44 17.96
CA PHE A 172 1.21 3.85 16.58
C PHE A 172 -0.09 4.66 16.40
N LEU A 173 -1.18 4.21 17.00
CA LEU A 173 -2.42 4.98 17.03
C LEU A 173 -2.24 6.34 17.71
N ALA A 174 -1.44 6.41 18.78
CA ALA A 174 -1.14 7.67 19.44
C ALA A 174 -0.31 8.60 18.56
N LEU A 175 0.65 8.06 17.77
CA LEU A 175 1.39 8.82 16.76
C LEU A 175 0.45 9.35 15.66
N LEU A 176 -0.46 8.54 15.15
CA LEU A 176 -1.43 8.97 14.12
C LEU A 176 -2.31 10.11 14.62
N ARG A 177 -2.85 10.02 15.85
CA ARG A 177 -3.64 11.10 16.46
C ARG A 177 -2.82 12.38 16.63
N ALA A 178 -1.57 12.25 17.03
CA ALA A 178 -0.66 13.38 17.18
C ALA A 178 -0.40 14.06 15.82
N LEU A 179 -0.14 13.28 14.76
CA LEU A 179 0.02 13.80 13.40
C LEU A 179 -1.26 14.45 12.89
N ARG A 180 -2.43 13.84 13.11
CA ARG A 180 -3.73 14.46 12.77
C ARG A 180 -3.87 15.84 13.40
N THR A 181 -3.57 15.94 14.70
CA THR A 181 -3.59 17.23 15.41
C THR A 181 -2.61 18.23 14.81
N ALA A 182 -1.42 17.79 14.43
CA ALA A 182 -0.37 18.67 13.90
C ALA A 182 -0.72 19.24 12.51
N ILE A 183 -1.25 18.38 11.59
CA ILE A 183 -1.57 18.80 10.23
C ILE A 183 -2.97 19.41 10.10
N GLY A 184 -3.87 19.17 11.06
CA GLY A 184 -5.27 19.65 11.04
C GLY A 184 -6.20 18.81 10.14
N GLU A 185 -7.50 19.04 10.24
CA GLU A 185 -8.56 18.23 9.61
C GLU A 185 -8.69 18.44 8.07
N HIS A 186 -8.11 19.51 7.54
CA HIS A 186 -8.22 19.85 6.11
C HIS A 186 -7.12 19.21 5.25
N HIS A 187 -6.13 18.58 5.88
CA HIS A 187 -5.01 17.95 5.19
C HIS A 187 -5.10 16.43 5.29
N VAL A 188 -4.68 15.75 4.23
CA VAL A 188 -4.79 14.30 4.15
C VAL A 188 -3.73 13.64 5.04
N LEU A 189 -4.17 12.83 6.00
CA LEU A 189 -3.33 11.88 6.71
C LEU A 189 -3.47 10.51 6.06
N SER A 190 -2.47 10.10 5.30
CA SER A 190 -2.38 8.79 4.66
C SER A 190 -1.39 7.89 5.38
N VAL A 191 -1.63 6.59 5.39
CA VAL A 191 -0.73 5.62 6.02
C VAL A 191 -0.47 4.41 5.12
N ALA A 192 0.81 4.01 5.00
CA ALA A 192 1.17 2.70 4.47
C ALA A 192 0.89 1.64 5.54
N ALA A 193 0.06 0.68 5.21
CA ALA A 193 -0.41 -0.33 6.14
C ALA A 193 0.19 -1.70 5.81
N VAL A 194 0.58 -2.42 6.85
CA VAL A 194 0.95 -3.82 6.73
C VAL A 194 -0.26 -4.61 6.20
N ARG A 195 -0.01 -5.57 5.34
CA ARG A 195 -1.05 -6.43 4.76
C ARG A 195 -1.91 -7.14 5.81
N PRO A 196 -3.17 -7.50 5.51
CA PRO A 196 -4.00 -8.26 6.46
C PRO A 196 -3.54 -9.71 6.61
N ALA A 197 -3.77 -10.29 7.78
CA ALA A 197 -3.51 -11.71 8.05
C ALA A 197 -4.53 -12.59 7.32
N PRO A 198 -4.11 -13.63 6.57
CA PRO A 198 -5.04 -14.62 6.04
C PRO A 198 -5.83 -15.30 7.16
N LEU A 199 -7.10 -15.66 6.87
CA LEU A 199 -7.99 -16.34 7.81
C LEU A 199 -7.33 -17.55 8.47
N GLY A 200 -7.36 -17.60 9.81
CA GLY A 200 -6.93 -18.75 10.61
C GLY A 200 -5.42 -18.94 10.76
N LEU A 201 -4.59 -18.13 10.12
CA LEU A 201 -3.16 -18.16 10.40
C LEU A 201 -2.87 -17.38 11.69
N PRO A 202 -1.96 -17.90 12.56
CA PRO A 202 -1.52 -17.14 13.72
C PRO A 202 -1.02 -15.78 13.27
N ARG A 203 -1.42 -14.74 13.97
CA ARG A 203 -0.90 -13.39 13.76
C ARG A 203 0.59 -13.41 14.07
N ALA A 204 1.41 -13.55 13.04
CA ALA A 204 2.85 -13.41 13.24
C ALA A 204 3.10 -11.94 13.60
N PRO A 205 3.74 -11.64 14.73
CA PRO A 205 4.10 -10.29 15.08
C PRO A 205 4.78 -9.58 13.91
N ASN A 206 4.45 -8.35 13.65
CA ASN A 206 5.03 -7.49 12.62
C ASN A 206 4.69 -7.83 11.14
N PHE A 207 3.81 -8.80 10.85
CA PHE A 207 3.56 -9.22 9.47
C PHE A 207 2.14 -9.02 8.97
N ALA A 208 1.19 -8.73 9.85
CA ALA A 208 -0.19 -8.56 9.43
C ALA A 208 -1.04 -7.83 10.48
N TRP A 209 -2.02 -7.06 10.00
CA TRP A 209 -3.02 -6.41 10.84
C TRP A 209 -4.36 -7.15 10.80
N SER A 210 -5.09 -7.09 11.91
CA SER A 210 -6.46 -7.58 12.00
C SER A 210 -7.46 -6.59 11.39
N PRO A 211 -8.65 -7.05 10.99
CA PRO A 211 -9.74 -6.17 10.58
C PRO A 211 -10.09 -5.10 11.64
N ASP A 212 -10.09 -5.47 12.92
CA ASP A 212 -10.35 -4.53 14.02
C ASP A 212 -9.30 -3.41 14.09
N TYR A 213 -8.03 -3.74 13.87
CA TYR A 213 -6.99 -2.75 13.90
C TYR A 213 -7.05 -1.80 12.70
N TYR A 214 -7.38 -2.33 11.50
CA TYR A 214 -7.69 -1.49 10.36
C TYR A 214 -8.82 -0.49 10.66
N GLY A 215 -9.90 -0.95 11.29
CA GLY A 215 -11.02 -0.08 11.69
C GLY A 215 -10.59 1.02 12.67
N ARG A 216 -9.72 0.69 13.64
CA ARG A 216 -9.20 1.69 14.59
C ARG A 216 -8.24 2.69 13.94
N VAL A 217 -7.41 2.26 13.01
CA VAL A 217 -6.55 3.16 12.22
C VAL A 217 -7.42 4.05 11.34
N ALA A 218 -8.42 3.49 10.67
CA ALA A 218 -9.37 4.22 9.84
C ALA A 218 -10.11 5.34 10.60
N GLY A 219 -10.37 5.16 11.90
CA GLY A 219 -10.96 6.19 12.75
C GLY A 219 -10.06 7.41 13.03
N VAL A 220 -8.82 7.44 12.50
CA VAL A 220 -7.85 8.52 12.75
C VAL A 220 -7.30 9.12 11.46
N VAL A 221 -7.24 8.32 10.37
CA VAL A 221 -6.63 8.72 9.10
C VAL A 221 -7.68 8.90 8.01
N ASP A 222 -7.33 9.60 6.92
CA ASP A 222 -8.20 9.73 5.76
C ASP A 222 -7.96 8.62 4.74
N GLN A 223 -6.76 8.03 4.73
CA GLN A 223 -6.37 7.08 3.70
C GLN A 223 -5.47 5.99 4.25
N ILE A 224 -5.77 4.74 3.88
CA ILE A 224 -4.96 3.56 4.18
C ILE A 224 -4.52 2.92 2.88
N VAL A 225 -3.21 2.80 2.68
CA VAL A 225 -2.62 2.14 1.51
C VAL A 225 -2.04 0.80 1.94
N ILE A 226 -2.65 -0.29 1.49
CA ILE A 226 -2.27 -1.65 1.91
C ILE A 226 -1.09 -2.13 1.07
N MET A 227 0.01 -2.47 1.70
CA MET A 227 1.16 -3.08 1.03
C MET A 227 0.90 -4.57 0.74
N ALA A 228 0.13 -4.87 -0.31
CA ALA A 228 -0.32 -6.24 -0.63
C ALA A 228 0.69 -7.03 -1.47
N TYR A 229 1.96 -6.86 -1.20
CA TYR A 229 3.09 -7.51 -1.88
C TYR A 229 4.07 -8.12 -0.86
N ASP A 230 5.16 -8.74 -1.33
CA ASP A 230 6.13 -9.49 -0.53
C ASP A 230 5.46 -10.63 0.28
N THR A 231 4.54 -11.34 -0.36
CA THR A 231 3.70 -12.35 0.27
C THR A 231 4.35 -13.72 0.35
N ALA A 232 5.46 -13.95 -0.34
CA ALA A 232 6.11 -15.24 -0.53
C ALA A 232 5.22 -16.33 -1.19
N LEU A 233 4.06 -15.97 -1.72
CA LEU A 233 3.15 -16.93 -2.35
C LEU A 233 3.78 -17.57 -3.59
N PRO A 234 3.59 -18.89 -3.79
CA PRO A 234 4.32 -19.62 -4.81
C PRO A 234 3.70 -19.53 -6.21
N THR A 235 2.44 -19.16 -6.36
CA THR A 235 1.75 -19.14 -7.66
C THR A 235 0.91 -17.89 -7.89
N PRO A 236 0.72 -17.47 -9.17
CA PRO A 236 -0.15 -16.34 -9.51
C PRO A 236 -1.58 -16.49 -8.97
N SER A 237 -2.15 -17.69 -9.06
CA SER A 237 -3.53 -17.93 -8.59
C SER A 237 -3.66 -17.75 -7.08
N LEU A 238 -2.68 -18.18 -6.29
CA LEU A 238 -2.68 -17.95 -4.84
C LEU A 238 -2.52 -16.47 -4.52
N TYR A 239 -1.66 -15.76 -5.24
CA TYR A 239 -1.50 -14.32 -5.06
C TYR A 239 -2.77 -13.55 -5.43
N ARG A 240 -3.39 -13.83 -6.58
CA ARG A 240 -4.68 -13.25 -6.96
C ARG A 240 -5.77 -13.51 -5.90
N ARG A 241 -5.86 -14.73 -5.36
CA ARG A 241 -6.80 -15.08 -4.28
C ARG A 241 -6.53 -14.32 -3.01
N TYR A 242 -5.27 -14.16 -2.65
CA TYR A 242 -4.86 -13.38 -1.50
C TYR A 242 -5.25 -11.91 -1.65
N VAL A 243 -4.89 -11.28 -2.78
CA VAL A 243 -5.24 -9.87 -3.05
C VAL A 243 -6.76 -9.67 -3.08
N ARG A 244 -7.51 -10.60 -3.73
CA ARG A 244 -8.98 -10.60 -3.70
C ARG A 244 -9.52 -10.61 -2.27
N TRP A 245 -9.00 -11.48 -1.43
CA TRP A 245 -9.42 -11.59 -0.05
C TRP A 245 -9.03 -10.33 0.75
N ALA A 246 -7.82 -9.85 0.59
CA ALA A 246 -7.30 -8.66 1.27
C ALA A 246 -8.15 -7.41 0.96
N ALA A 247 -8.45 -7.17 -0.33
CA ALA A 247 -9.30 -6.06 -0.75
C ALA A 247 -10.68 -6.10 -0.08
N ARG A 248 -11.32 -7.28 -0.06
CA ARG A 248 -12.64 -7.46 0.60
C ARG A 248 -12.57 -7.32 2.10
N SER A 249 -11.55 -7.91 2.73
CA SER A 249 -11.40 -7.94 4.19
C SER A 249 -11.21 -6.53 4.75
N VAL A 250 -10.33 -5.73 4.12
CA VAL A 250 -10.04 -4.38 4.62
C VAL A 250 -11.17 -3.40 4.28
N ALA A 251 -11.70 -3.41 3.05
CA ALA A 251 -12.84 -2.58 2.72
C ALA A 251 -14.03 -2.88 3.65
N GLY A 252 -14.34 -4.16 3.88
CA GLY A 252 -15.39 -4.55 4.83
C GLY A 252 -15.12 -4.13 6.28
N ALA A 253 -13.86 -4.11 6.72
CA ALA A 253 -13.49 -3.63 8.05
C ALA A 253 -13.71 -2.12 8.20
N LEU A 254 -13.37 -1.34 7.18
CA LEU A 254 -13.61 0.11 7.18
C LEU A 254 -15.10 0.42 7.11
N ASP A 255 -15.86 -0.25 6.25
CA ASP A 255 -17.32 -0.08 6.17
C ASP A 255 -17.97 -0.39 7.52
N ALA A 256 -17.54 -1.47 8.21
CA ALA A 256 -18.04 -1.84 9.53
C ALA A 256 -17.64 -0.85 10.64
N SER A 257 -16.52 -0.14 10.49
CA SER A 257 -16.09 0.87 11.46
C SER A 257 -16.86 2.18 11.38
N GLY A 258 -17.61 2.40 10.30
CA GLY A 258 -18.32 3.66 10.04
C GLY A 258 -17.39 4.86 9.77
N SER A 259 -16.12 4.60 9.42
CA SER A 259 -15.14 5.63 9.09
C SER A 259 -15.29 6.12 7.65
N ASP A 260 -14.98 7.40 7.42
CA ASP A 260 -14.90 7.99 6.08
C ASP A 260 -13.55 7.73 5.38
N ALA A 261 -12.62 7.07 6.06
CA ALA A 261 -11.31 6.74 5.51
C ALA A 261 -11.40 5.91 4.22
N ARG A 262 -10.47 6.12 3.31
CA ARG A 262 -10.40 5.47 2.00
C ARG A 262 -9.28 4.44 1.96
N VAL A 263 -9.52 3.35 1.22
CA VAL A 263 -8.55 2.27 1.02
C VAL A 263 -7.99 2.32 -0.38
N LEU A 264 -6.67 2.26 -0.49
CA LEU A 264 -5.98 1.93 -1.73
C LEU A 264 -5.21 0.62 -1.58
N MET A 265 -5.15 -0.16 -2.68
CA MET A 265 -4.32 -1.37 -2.71
C MET A 265 -2.97 -1.08 -3.35
N GLY A 266 -1.90 -1.31 -2.61
CA GLY A 266 -0.53 -1.24 -3.13
C GLY A 266 -0.28 -2.34 -4.17
N ILE A 267 0.18 -1.93 -5.34
CA ILE A 267 0.48 -2.79 -6.49
C ILE A 267 1.99 -2.80 -6.71
N PRO A 268 2.65 -3.96 -6.69
CA PRO A 268 4.08 -4.05 -6.90
C PRO A 268 4.44 -3.82 -8.37
N THR A 269 5.40 -2.93 -8.61
CA THR A 269 5.98 -2.64 -9.93
C THR A 269 7.51 -2.59 -9.85
N TYR A 270 8.10 -3.32 -8.90
CA TYR A 270 9.54 -3.40 -8.69
C TYR A 270 10.08 -4.80 -9.00
N GLU A 271 11.37 -4.86 -9.28
CA GLU A 271 12.04 -6.10 -9.67
C GLU A 271 11.92 -7.19 -8.59
N PRO A 272 11.64 -8.43 -9.00
CA PRO A 272 11.56 -9.56 -8.08
C PRO A 272 12.87 -9.79 -7.32
N TYR A 273 12.77 -10.07 -6.03
CA TYR A 273 13.93 -10.43 -5.21
C TYR A 273 13.62 -11.60 -4.26
N GLY A 274 14.47 -12.61 -4.30
CA GLY A 274 14.38 -13.76 -3.39
C GLY A 274 13.03 -14.48 -3.41
N PHE A 275 12.67 -15.09 -2.29
CA PHE A 275 11.43 -15.86 -2.17
C PHE A 275 10.21 -15.03 -1.75
N MET A 276 10.42 -13.84 -1.21
CA MET A 276 9.34 -12.96 -0.75
C MET A 276 8.60 -12.35 -1.93
N HIS A 277 9.31 -11.91 -2.95
CA HIS A 277 8.77 -11.35 -4.18
C HIS A 277 9.20 -12.21 -5.37
N ARG A 278 8.31 -13.10 -5.83
CA ARG A 278 8.65 -14.09 -6.87
C ARG A 278 8.32 -13.57 -8.26
N ARG A 279 9.27 -13.76 -9.18
CA ARG A 279 9.08 -13.45 -10.60
C ARG A 279 7.82 -14.10 -11.16
N GLY A 280 7.00 -13.32 -11.88
CA GLY A 280 5.77 -13.77 -12.52
C GLY A 280 4.61 -14.13 -11.58
N VAL A 281 4.79 -13.98 -10.27
CA VAL A 281 3.72 -14.20 -9.28
C VAL A 281 3.13 -12.87 -8.83
N GLU A 282 3.94 -12.01 -8.25
CA GLU A 282 3.50 -10.70 -7.74
C GLU A 282 3.69 -9.63 -8.83
N THR A 283 2.94 -9.74 -9.91
CA THR A 283 2.94 -8.77 -11.01
C THR A 283 1.77 -7.80 -10.89
N PRO A 284 1.85 -6.59 -11.47
CA PRO A 284 0.72 -5.66 -11.53
C PRO A 284 -0.56 -6.30 -12.07
N GLU A 285 -0.46 -7.08 -13.16
CA GLU A 285 -1.60 -7.82 -13.72
C GLU A 285 -2.27 -8.71 -12.65
N ASN A 286 -1.48 -9.54 -11.96
CA ASN A 286 -2.02 -10.48 -10.97
C ASN A 286 -2.65 -9.75 -9.78
N ALA A 287 -2.03 -8.67 -9.32
CA ALA A 287 -2.56 -7.83 -8.27
C ALA A 287 -3.89 -7.19 -8.68
N LEU A 288 -3.94 -6.53 -9.84
CA LEU A 288 -5.12 -5.82 -10.34
C LEU A 288 -6.30 -6.76 -10.59
N VAL A 289 -6.07 -7.93 -11.20
CA VAL A 289 -7.10 -8.97 -11.36
C VAL A 289 -7.63 -9.42 -10.00
N GLY A 290 -6.76 -9.57 -9.00
CA GLY A 290 -7.14 -9.88 -7.63
C GLY A 290 -8.01 -8.79 -7.00
N VAL A 291 -7.63 -7.52 -7.12
CA VAL A 291 -8.39 -6.36 -6.61
C VAL A 291 -9.79 -6.33 -7.23
N VAL A 292 -9.88 -6.35 -8.56
CA VAL A 292 -11.17 -6.32 -9.29
C VAL A 292 -12.08 -7.46 -8.85
N ALA A 293 -11.54 -8.70 -8.76
CA ALA A 293 -12.30 -9.85 -8.29
C ALA A 293 -12.77 -9.71 -6.83
N GLY A 294 -12.02 -8.97 -6.01
CA GLY A 294 -12.41 -8.62 -4.64
C GLY A 294 -13.59 -7.65 -4.61
N LEU A 295 -13.48 -6.56 -5.35
CA LEU A 295 -14.46 -5.48 -5.37
C LEU A 295 -15.81 -5.89 -5.97
N ARG A 296 -15.83 -6.75 -7.00
CA ARG A 296 -17.07 -7.30 -7.56
C ARG A 296 -17.96 -8.01 -6.53
N GLY A 297 -17.39 -8.44 -5.43
CA GLY A 297 -18.15 -9.07 -4.34
C GLY A 297 -18.66 -8.13 -3.25
N LEU A 298 -18.31 -6.83 -3.31
CA LEU A 298 -18.70 -5.83 -2.29
C LEU A 298 -19.86 -4.92 -2.73
N GLY A 299 -20.21 -4.93 -4.00
CA GLY A 299 -21.19 -3.97 -4.56
C GLY A 299 -20.53 -2.63 -4.93
N ALA A 300 -21.30 -1.78 -5.61
CA ALA A 300 -20.83 -0.45 -6.01
C ALA A 300 -20.90 0.51 -4.81
N GLY A 301 -19.82 1.19 -4.51
CA GLY A 301 -19.75 2.23 -3.49
C GLY A 301 -19.33 1.68 -2.12
N GLY A 302 -18.14 1.80 -1.77
CA GLY A 302 -17.53 1.46 -0.50
C GLY A 302 -16.39 2.40 -0.22
N THR A 303 -15.66 2.09 0.82
CA THR A 303 -14.46 2.80 1.24
C THR A 303 -13.28 2.62 0.27
N PHE A 304 -13.37 1.70 -0.72
CA PHE A 304 -12.28 1.46 -1.67
C PHE A 304 -12.19 2.59 -2.71
N GLU A 305 -11.03 3.25 -2.77
CA GLU A 305 -10.83 4.44 -3.60
C GLU A 305 -10.03 4.16 -4.89
N GLY A 306 -9.02 3.30 -4.80
CA GLY A 306 -8.14 3.06 -5.95
C GLY A 306 -6.97 2.12 -5.65
N VAL A 307 -5.97 2.16 -6.52
CA VAL A 307 -4.72 1.41 -6.37
C VAL A 307 -3.53 2.35 -6.25
N ALA A 308 -2.45 1.88 -5.64
CA ALA A 308 -1.22 2.65 -5.45
C ALA A 308 -0.02 1.87 -6.03
N LEU A 309 0.66 2.42 -7.03
CA LEU A 309 1.79 1.75 -7.70
C LEU A 309 3.09 1.97 -6.92
N TYR A 310 3.76 0.90 -6.54
CA TYR A 310 5.05 0.92 -5.88
C TYR A 310 6.12 0.29 -6.77
N ALA A 311 6.86 1.13 -7.55
CA ALA A 311 6.92 2.57 -7.46
C ALA A 311 7.18 3.19 -8.84
N GLU A 312 7.04 4.51 -8.98
CA GLU A 312 7.20 5.25 -10.24
C GLU A 312 8.53 4.97 -10.95
N TRP A 313 9.63 4.93 -10.19
CA TRP A 313 10.99 4.73 -10.72
C TRP A 313 11.30 3.28 -11.15
N THR A 314 10.46 2.33 -10.82
CA THR A 314 10.59 0.93 -11.23
C THR A 314 9.53 0.50 -12.23
N THR A 315 8.42 1.24 -12.33
CA THR A 315 7.31 0.91 -13.24
C THR A 315 7.72 1.12 -14.69
N ASP A 316 7.88 0.04 -15.43
CA ASP A 316 8.15 0.07 -16.86
C ASP A 316 6.89 0.29 -17.71
N GLU A 317 7.05 0.44 -19.03
CA GLU A 317 5.91 0.68 -19.91
C GLU A 317 4.95 -0.50 -19.99
N SER A 318 5.43 -1.72 -19.89
CA SER A 318 4.58 -2.93 -19.90
C SER A 318 3.70 -2.99 -18.64
N GLU A 319 4.20 -2.54 -17.51
CA GLU A 319 3.46 -2.47 -16.24
C GLU A 319 2.45 -1.30 -16.24
N TRP A 320 2.81 -0.17 -16.84
CA TRP A 320 1.85 0.90 -17.10
C TRP A 320 0.72 0.44 -18.04
N LEU A 321 1.02 -0.34 -19.08
CA LEU A 321 0.01 -0.93 -19.96
C LEU A 321 -0.88 -1.93 -19.20
N ALA A 322 -0.31 -2.74 -18.32
CA ALA A 322 -1.10 -3.62 -17.45
C ALA A 322 -2.04 -2.81 -16.54
N TYR A 323 -1.58 -1.71 -15.95
CA TYR A 323 -2.41 -0.81 -15.17
C TYR A 323 -3.56 -0.19 -16.01
N GLU A 324 -3.29 0.30 -17.22
CA GLU A 324 -4.32 0.82 -18.12
C GLU A 324 -5.36 -0.23 -18.47
N ARG A 325 -4.91 -1.43 -18.82
CA ARG A 325 -5.77 -2.53 -19.27
C ARG A 325 -6.62 -3.11 -18.14
N TYR A 326 -6.00 -3.46 -17.02
CA TYR A 326 -6.65 -4.24 -15.97
C TYR A 326 -7.31 -3.38 -14.89
N TRP A 327 -6.95 -2.10 -14.79
CA TRP A 327 -7.53 -1.20 -13.80
C TRP A 327 -8.32 -0.05 -14.43
N ARG A 328 -7.76 0.64 -15.41
CA ARG A 328 -8.44 1.80 -16.01
C ARG A 328 -9.42 1.41 -17.13
N ASN A 329 -9.49 0.15 -17.53
CA ASN A 329 -10.33 -0.36 -18.63
C ASN A 329 -10.08 0.34 -19.96
N ARG A 330 -8.88 0.82 -20.21
CA ARG A 330 -8.49 1.45 -21.47
C ARG A 330 -7.78 0.39 -22.32
N PRO A 331 -8.33 0.01 -23.48
CA PRO A 331 -7.60 -0.81 -24.44
C PRO A 331 -6.38 -0.05 -24.97
N GLU A 332 -5.40 -0.78 -25.44
CA GLU A 332 -4.20 -0.25 -26.11
C GLU A 332 -4.56 0.57 -27.33
#